data_9a7229331230484ed7e252a1f7eb861b
#
_entry.id   9a7229331230484ed7e252a1f7eb861b
#
_cell.length_a   1.000
_cell.length_b   1.000
_cell.length_c   1.000
_cell.angle_alpha   90.00
_cell.angle_beta   90.00
_cell.angle_gamma   90.00
#
_symmetry.space_group_name_H-M   'P 1'
#
loop_
_entity.id
_entity.type
_entity.pdbx_description
1 polymer ?
#
loop_
_entity_poly.entity_id
_entity_poly.type
_entity_poly.pdbx_seq_one_letter_code
_entity_poly.pdbx_strand_id
1 'polypeptide(L)'
;MFKKLLKPPTSPGGTFYLHYKDKKDFIRSAINEILDEFFDQVMVESEDLSFSKGQTVQVFSLQKAFQYIESEADIFDVLLNNERNDFFYEQLYDRLSEQLSRFYTVMAESDEQPKVPLNLQISFIDSALLGLISHWLKDGMIYTSRYMTQSVGKMLDQLDSNNILLLDFFSHETEPALQDIQWIPI
;
A
#
# COMPACT_ATOMS: atom_id res chain seq x y z
N MET A 1 11.79 -6.78 12.46
CA MET A 1 11.16 -6.63 13.78
C MET A 1 10.16 -7.74 14.08
N PHE A 2 9.55 -8.35 13.07
CA PHE A 2 8.56 -9.46 13.13
C PHE A 2 9.03 -10.73 13.87
N LYS A 3 10.32 -11.05 13.88
CA LYS A 3 10.85 -12.22 14.64
C LYS A 3 10.52 -12.23 16.14
N LYS A 4 10.01 -11.12 16.68
CA LYS A 4 9.65 -10.99 18.09
C LYS A 4 8.20 -11.42 18.38
N LEU A 5 7.29 -11.31 17.41
CA LEU A 5 5.87 -11.69 17.54
C LEU A 5 5.63 -13.18 17.34
N LEU A 6 6.47 -13.87 16.55
CA LEU A 6 6.37 -15.30 16.30
C LEU A 6 7.10 -16.19 17.35
N LYS A 7 7.68 -15.60 18.39
CA LYS A 7 8.15 -16.43 19.52
C LYS A 7 6.94 -16.89 20.33
N PRO A 8 6.65 -18.21 20.34
CA PRO A 8 5.63 -18.71 21.25
C PRO A 8 6.02 -18.31 22.67
N PRO A 9 5.06 -17.91 23.51
CA PRO A 9 5.32 -17.59 24.90
C PRO A 9 5.97 -18.81 25.56
N THR A 10 7.13 -18.61 26.18
CA THR A 10 7.94 -19.65 26.83
C THR A 10 7.30 -20.16 28.13
N SER A 11 5.99 -19.97 28.31
CA SER A 11 5.25 -20.46 29.47
C SER A 11 3.96 -21.16 29.05
N PRO A 12 3.64 -22.35 29.56
CA PRO A 12 2.49 -23.11 29.09
C PRO A 12 1.18 -22.46 29.58
N GLY A 13 0.36 -22.03 28.63
CA GLY A 13 -1.09 -21.89 28.74
C GLY A 13 -1.69 -20.70 29.50
N GLY A 14 -0.99 -20.08 30.43
CA GLY A 14 -1.61 -19.06 31.30
C GLY A 14 -1.57 -17.63 30.75
N THR A 15 -0.54 -17.26 30.06
CA THR A 15 -0.30 -15.86 29.62
C THR A 15 -1.03 -15.50 28.34
N PHE A 16 -1.30 -16.48 27.48
CA PHE A 16 -2.01 -16.26 26.19
C PHE A 16 -3.44 -15.77 26.43
N TYR A 17 -4.18 -16.41 27.32
CA TYR A 17 -5.57 -16.06 27.64
C TYR A 17 -5.74 -14.80 28.50
N LEU A 18 -4.64 -14.23 29.00
CA LEU A 18 -4.66 -12.91 29.66
C LEU A 18 -4.74 -11.75 28.65
N HIS A 19 -4.24 -11.96 27.42
CA HIS A 19 -4.13 -10.92 26.41
C HIS A 19 -5.11 -11.10 25.23
N TYR A 20 -5.52 -12.34 24.93
CA TYR A 20 -6.38 -12.66 23.79
C TYR A 20 -7.53 -13.57 24.22
N LYS A 21 -8.72 -13.27 23.75
CA LYS A 21 -9.95 -14.07 24.05
C LYS A 21 -9.87 -15.46 23.46
N ASP A 22 -9.34 -15.55 22.24
CA ASP A 22 -9.17 -16.79 21.49
C ASP A 22 -8.08 -16.65 20.42
N LYS A 23 -7.85 -17.75 19.66
CA LYS A 23 -6.89 -17.76 18.56
C LYS A 23 -7.25 -16.77 17.43
N LYS A 24 -8.56 -16.53 17.20
CA LYS A 24 -8.99 -15.58 16.15
C LYS A 24 -8.68 -14.14 16.56
N ASP A 25 -8.88 -13.82 17.83
CA ASP A 25 -8.56 -12.51 18.40
C ASP A 25 -7.05 -12.22 18.29
N PHE A 26 -6.21 -13.21 18.61
CA PHE A 26 -4.76 -13.12 18.41
C PHE A 26 -4.37 -12.87 16.95
N ILE A 27 -4.96 -13.64 15.99
CA ILE A 27 -4.66 -13.49 14.57
C ILE A 27 -5.09 -12.10 14.08
N ARG A 28 -6.26 -11.62 14.49
CA ARG A 28 -6.74 -10.28 14.12
C ARG A 28 -5.82 -9.18 14.66
N SER A 29 -5.37 -9.30 15.90
CA SER A 29 -4.43 -8.36 16.50
C SER A 29 -3.11 -8.35 15.74
N ALA A 30 -2.56 -9.51 15.42
CA ALA A 30 -1.32 -9.62 14.64
C ALA A 30 -1.47 -9.02 13.24
N ILE A 31 -2.59 -9.25 12.56
CA ILE A 31 -2.87 -8.66 11.25
C ILE A 31 -2.94 -7.13 11.35
N ASN A 32 -3.62 -6.60 12.37
CA ASN A 32 -3.69 -5.16 12.57
C ASN A 32 -2.31 -4.54 12.81
N GLU A 33 -1.47 -5.18 13.63
CA GLU A 33 -0.10 -4.73 13.87
C GLU A 33 0.75 -4.70 12.57
N ILE A 34 0.59 -5.73 11.71
CA ILE A 34 1.26 -5.78 10.39
C ILE A 34 0.80 -4.62 9.51
N LEU A 35 -0.49 -4.37 9.47
CA LEU A 35 -1.06 -3.29 8.66
C LEU A 35 -0.69 -1.92 9.22
N ASP A 36 -0.68 -1.74 10.53
CA ASP A 36 -0.25 -0.49 11.18
C ASP A 36 1.20 -0.19 10.78
N GLU A 37 2.12 -1.17 10.93
CA GLU A 37 3.52 -1.01 10.54
C GLU A 37 3.66 -0.72 9.04
N PHE A 38 2.91 -1.43 8.18
CA PHE A 38 2.91 -1.19 6.74
C PHE A 38 2.51 0.25 6.41
N PHE A 39 1.36 0.71 6.90
CA PHE A 39 0.88 2.07 6.62
C PHE A 39 1.80 3.14 7.21
N ASP A 40 2.37 2.94 8.38
CA ASP A 40 3.36 3.84 8.97
C ASP A 40 4.62 4.00 8.10
N GLN A 41 5.01 2.95 7.36
CA GLN A 41 6.16 2.99 6.47
C GLN A 41 5.86 3.62 5.12
N VAL A 42 4.66 3.37 4.56
CA VAL A 42 4.34 3.73 3.18
C VAL A 42 3.68 5.11 3.05
N MET A 43 3.03 5.60 4.11
CA MET A 43 2.48 6.96 4.12
C MET A 43 3.60 7.97 4.37
N VAL A 44 3.73 8.93 3.48
CA VAL A 44 4.78 9.97 3.54
C VAL A 44 4.18 11.34 3.37
N GLU A 45 4.82 12.36 3.94
CA GLU A 45 4.47 13.74 3.65
C GLU A 45 4.86 14.09 2.22
N SER A 46 3.93 14.67 1.46
CA SER A 46 4.22 15.16 0.12
C SER A 46 4.98 16.47 0.20
N GLU A 47 6.11 16.57 -0.52
CA GLU A 47 6.86 17.82 -0.67
C GLU A 47 6.24 18.75 -1.73
N ASP A 48 5.56 18.16 -2.72
CA ASP A 48 5.03 18.86 -3.89
C ASP A 48 3.59 19.37 -3.67
N LEU A 49 2.81 18.66 -2.83
CA LEU A 49 1.44 19.04 -2.53
C LEU A 49 1.40 19.89 -1.27
N SER A 50 1.56 21.20 -1.43
CA SER A 50 1.39 22.17 -0.34
C SER A 50 0.06 22.90 -0.46
N PHE A 51 -0.73 22.88 0.61
CA PHE A 51 -1.95 23.66 0.67
C PHE A 51 -1.69 25.13 0.97
N SER A 52 -2.63 25.96 0.50
CA SER A 52 -2.74 27.38 0.83
C SER A 52 -2.78 27.69 2.35
N LYS A 53 -2.83 26.66 3.20
CA LYS A 53 -2.92 26.76 4.66
C LYS A 53 -1.69 26.19 5.40
N GLY A 54 -0.63 25.82 4.71
CA GLY A 54 0.58 25.28 5.37
C GLY A 54 0.38 23.90 6.03
N GLN A 55 -0.63 23.14 5.62
CA GLN A 55 -0.83 21.76 6.07
C GLN A 55 -0.11 20.80 5.12
N THR A 56 0.67 19.89 5.66
CA THR A 56 1.27 18.79 4.90
C THR A 56 0.21 17.74 4.55
N VAL A 57 0.30 17.20 3.33
CA VAL A 57 -0.58 16.14 2.84
C VAL A 57 0.18 14.84 2.86
N GLN A 58 -0.45 13.79 3.37
CA GLN A 58 0.11 12.45 3.31
C GLN A 58 -0.30 11.77 2.02
N VAL A 59 0.68 11.14 1.37
CA VAL A 59 0.54 10.38 0.14
C VAL A 59 1.11 8.98 0.31
N PHE A 60 0.68 8.06 -0.52
CA PHE A 60 1.11 6.67 -0.51
C PHE A 60 2.35 6.50 -1.40
N SER A 61 3.50 6.18 -0.82
CA SER A 61 4.74 5.93 -1.56
C SER A 61 4.73 4.52 -2.17
N LEU A 62 4.57 4.44 -3.49
CA LEU A 62 4.66 3.16 -4.21
C LEU A 62 6.01 2.49 -4.02
N GLN A 63 7.09 3.27 -4.00
CA GLN A 63 8.44 2.74 -3.81
C GLN A 63 8.56 2.05 -2.45
N LYS A 64 8.17 2.71 -1.38
CA LYS A 64 8.22 2.13 -0.03
C LYS A 64 7.29 0.93 0.09
N ALA A 65 6.11 0.99 -0.52
CA ALA A 65 5.15 -0.11 -0.50
C ALA A 65 5.71 -1.38 -1.17
N PHE A 66 6.24 -1.27 -2.39
CA PHE A 66 6.82 -2.42 -3.06
C PHE A 66 8.10 -2.93 -2.39
N GLN A 67 8.94 -2.05 -1.84
CA GLN A 67 10.12 -2.45 -1.07
C GLN A 67 9.74 -3.17 0.23
N TYR A 68 8.76 -2.67 0.96
CA TYR A 68 8.28 -3.31 2.18
C TYR A 68 7.69 -4.69 1.90
N ILE A 69 6.80 -4.80 0.89
CA ILE A 69 6.21 -6.08 0.49
C ILE A 69 7.27 -7.07 0.02
N GLU A 70 8.30 -6.62 -0.74
CA GLU A 70 9.42 -7.48 -1.15
C GLU A 70 10.21 -8.00 0.05
N SER A 71 10.45 -7.16 1.07
CA SER A 71 11.19 -7.55 2.27
C SER A 71 10.42 -8.51 3.18
N GLU A 72 9.10 -8.48 3.16
CA GLU A 72 8.19 -9.28 3.98
C GLU A 72 7.33 -10.24 3.11
N ALA A 73 7.87 -10.64 1.96
CA ALA A 73 7.14 -11.35 0.91
C ALA A 73 6.46 -12.63 1.38
N ASP A 74 7.15 -13.44 2.19
CA ASP A 74 6.60 -14.70 2.74
C ASP A 74 5.32 -14.45 3.55
N ILE A 75 5.27 -13.33 4.27
CA ILE A 75 4.12 -12.96 5.09
C ILE A 75 2.98 -12.45 4.21
N PHE A 76 3.28 -11.53 3.30
CA PHE A 76 2.27 -10.96 2.40
C PHE A 76 1.69 -11.99 1.45
N ASP A 77 2.50 -12.93 0.93
CA ASP A 77 2.00 -14.01 0.08
C ASP A 77 1.01 -14.91 0.84
N VAL A 78 1.36 -15.33 2.05
CA VAL A 78 0.47 -16.13 2.88
C VAL A 78 -0.80 -15.37 3.24
N LEU A 79 -0.72 -14.08 3.54
CA LEU A 79 -1.86 -13.28 3.98
C LEU A 79 -2.80 -12.89 2.83
N LEU A 80 -2.26 -12.59 1.64
CA LEU A 80 -3.06 -12.17 0.48
C LEU A 80 -3.55 -13.34 -0.37
N ASN A 81 -2.77 -14.41 -0.47
CA ASN A 81 -3.02 -15.49 -1.43
C ASN A 81 -3.55 -16.78 -0.80
N ASN A 82 -3.76 -16.82 0.52
CA ASN A 82 -4.37 -17.96 1.17
C ASN A 82 -5.90 -17.83 1.16
N GLU A 83 -6.57 -18.72 0.45
CA GLU A 83 -8.05 -18.77 0.29
C GLU A 83 -8.85 -18.76 1.60
N ARG A 84 -8.20 -18.92 2.74
CA ARG A 84 -8.85 -18.92 4.06
C ARG A 84 -8.72 -17.62 4.83
N ASN A 85 -8.09 -16.60 4.23
CA ASN A 85 -7.75 -15.39 4.98
C ASN A 85 -8.27 -14.10 4.30
N ASP A 86 -9.57 -14.05 4.05
CA ASP A 86 -10.23 -12.86 3.49
C ASP A 86 -10.06 -11.63 4.39
N PHE A 87 -9.88 -11.83 5.72
CA PHE A 87 -9.79 -10.76 6.69
C PHE A 87 -8.60 -9.80 6.45
N PHE A 88 -7.42 -10.32 6.07
CA PHE A 88 -6.28 -9.45 5.78
C PHE A 88 -6.54 -8.59 4.55
N TYR A 89 -7.06 -9.20 3.48
CA TYR A 89 -7.41 -8.48 2.25
C TYR A 89 -8.44 -7.39 2.51
N GLU A 90 -9.52 -7.72 3.24
CA GLU A 90 -10.56 -6.76 3.61
C GLU A 90 -9.99 -5.58 4.41
N GLN A 91 -9.18 -5.85 5.44
CA GLN A 91 -8.58 -4.80 6.27
C GLN A 91 -7.61 -3.91 5.48
N LEU A 92 -6.80 -4.49 4.60
CA LEU A 92 -5.88 -3.74 3.75
C LEU A 92 -6.65 -2.85 2.76
N TYR A 93 -7.69 -3.43 2.13
CA TYR A 93 -8.59 -2.70 1.23
C TYR A 93 -9.29 -1.54 1.95
N ASP A 94 -9.90 -1.79 3.10
CA ASP A 94 -10.64 -0.78 3.86
C ASP A 94 -9.72 0.38 4.29
N ARG A 95 -8.52 0.07 4.77
CA ARG A 95 -7.55 1.10 5.16
C ARG A 95 -7.06 1.93 3.98
N LEU A 96 -6.78 1.31 2.83
CA LEU A 96 -6.38 2.03 1.62
C LEU A 96 -7.52 2.94 1.14
N SER A 97 -8.76 2.42 1.08
CA SER A 97 -9.96 3.19 0.74
C SER A 97 -10.18 4.38 1.67
N GLU A 98 -9.94 4.21 2.97
CA GLU A 98 -10.04 5.30 3.94
C GLU A 98 -8.99 6.39 3.69
N GLN A 99 -7.75 6.02 3.41
CA GLN A 99 -6.69 6.99 3.11
C GLN A 99 -6.97 7.76 1.80
N LEU A 100 -7.41 7.06 0.74
CA LEU A 100 -7.84 7.70 -0.50
C LEU A 100 -9.00 8.68 -0.29
N SER A 101 -10.00 8.27 0.48
CA SER A 101 -11.14 9.13 0.80
C SER A 101 -10.73 10.37 1.58
N ARG A 102 -9.83 10.22 2.55
CA ARG A 102 -9.26 11.34 3.32
C ARG A 102 -8.47 12.28 2.42
N PHE A 103 -7.61 11.74 1.57
CA PHE A 103 -6.84 12.51 0.61
C PHE A 103 -7.75 13.33 -0.29
N TYR A 104 -8.77 12.70 -0.89
CA TYR A 104 -9.74 13.40 -1.73
C TYR A 104 -10.45 14.53 -0.96
N THR A 105 -10.90 14.28 0.26
CA THR A 105 -11.60 15.28 1.08
C THR A 105 -10.72 16.51 1.36
N VAL A 106 -9.42 16.28 1.51
CA VAL A 106 -8.45 17.34 1.79
C VAL A 106 -8.10 18.10 0.51
N MET A 107 -7.98 17.41 -0.63
CA MET A 107 -7.50 17.99 -1.90
C MET A 107 -8.61 18.60 -2.76
N ALA A 108 -9.85 18.15 -2.63
CA ALA A 108 -10.96 18.69 -3.43
C ALA A 108 -11.25 20.15 -3.06
N GLU A 109 -10.97 21.06 -3.99
CA GLU A 109 -11.06 22.51 -3.76
C GLU A 109 -12.48 23.08 -3.86
N SER A 110 -13.45 22.32 -4.37
CA SER A 110 -14.77 22.86 -4.70
C SER A 110 -15.91 21.87 -4.51
N ASP A 111 -17.15 22.43 -4.45
CA ASP A 111 -18.42 21.71 -4.49
C ASP A 111 -18.66 20.94 -5.82
N GLU A 112 -17.70 20.86 -6.72
CA GLU A 112 -17.82 20.07 -7.95
C GLU A 112 -17.81 18.58 -7.64
N GLN A 113 -18.96 17.98 -7.87
CA GLN A 113 -19.08 16.51 -7.79
C GLN A 113 -18.27 15.86 -8.93
N PRO A 114 -17.50 14.82 -8.62
CA PRO A 114 -16.76 14.11 -9.65
C PRO A 114 -17.70 13.49 -10.67
N LYS A 115 -17.33 13.50 -11.95
CA LYS A 115 -18.11 12.91 -13.05
C LYS A 115 -18.43 11.43 -12.85
N VAL A 116 -17.53 10.72 -12.17
CA VAL A 116 -17.71 9.33 -11.76
C VAL A 116 -17.82 9.32 -10.25
N PRO A 117 -18.78 8.60 -9.65
CA PRO A 117 -18.90 8.52 -8.19
C PRO A 117 -17.59 8.15 -7.51
N LEU A 118 -17.22 8.88 -6.45
CA LEU A 118 -15.94 8.73 -5.76
C LEU A 118 -15.68 7.29 -5.28
N ASN A 119 -16.70 6.64 -4.73
CA ASN A 119 -16.61 5.25 -4.26
C ASN A 119 -16.26 4.26 -5.39
N LEU A 120 -16.71 4.50 -6.63
CA LEU A 120 -16.34 3.66 -7.77
C LEU A 120 -14.89 3.89 -8.19
N GLN A 121 -14.42 5.13 -8.15
CA GLN A 121 -13.02 5.46 -8.46
C GLN A 121 -12.08 4.81 -7.45
N ILE A 122 -12.37 4.96 -6.15
CA ILE A 122 -11.59 4.35 -5.08
C ILE A 122 -11.57 2.83 -5.22
N SER A 123 -12.75 2.21 -5.39
CA SER A 123 -12.84 0.76 -5.54
C SER A 123 -12.07 0.23 -6.75
N PHE A 124 -12.04 0.97 -7.85
CA PHE A 124 -11.26 0.61 -9.04
C PHE A 124 -9.75 0.67 -8.75
N ILE A 125 -9.29 1.75 -8.13
CA ILE A 125 -7.87 1.96 -7.82
C ILE A 125 -7.37 0.90 -6.82
N ASP A 126 -8.10 0.69 -5.73
CA ASP A 126 -7.76 -0.28 -4.70
C ASP A 126 -7.70 -1.70 -5.26
N SER A 127 -8.73 -2.09 -6.02
CA SER A 127 -8.79 -3.42 -6.63
C SER A 127 -7.66 -3.64 -7.63
N ALA A 128 -7.32 -2.62 -8.42
CA ALA A 128 -6.23 -2.71 -9.39
C ALA A 128 -4.87 -2.87 -8.68
N LEU A 129 -4.60 -2.06 -7.65
CA LEU A 129 -3.34 -2.11 -6.91
C LEU A 129 -3.19 -3.42 -6.14
N LEU A 130 -4.20 -3.82 -5.38
CA LEU A 130 -4.15 -5.06 -4.59
C LEU A 130 -4.11 -6.30 -5.46
N GLY A 131 -4.85 -6.31 -6.58
CA GLY A 131 -4.80 -7.38 -7.57
C GLY A 131 -3.42 -7.53 -8.19
N LEU A 132 -2.76 -6.42 -8.51
CA LEU A 132 -1.40 -6.42 -9.05
C LEU A 132 -0.37 -6.93 -8.03
N ILE A 133 -0.46 -6.49 -6.76
CA ILE A 133 0.41 -6.97 -5.68
C ILE A 133 0.24 -8.48 -5.47
N SER A 134 -1.01 -8.94 -5.39
CA SER A 134 -1.32 -10.38 -5.22
C SER A 134 -0.76 -11.21 -6.39
N HIS A 135 -0.91 -10.74 -7.62
CA HIS A 135 -0.36 -11.40 -8.80
C HIS A 135 1.17 -11.44 -8.79
N TRP A 136 1.82 -10.32 -8.47
CA TRP A 136 3.27 -10.23 -8.37
C TRP A 136 3.86 -11.20 -7.35
N LEU A 137 3.23 -11.34 -6.17
CA LEU A 137 3.62 -12.32 -5.16
C LEU A 137 3.42 -13.76 -5.65
N LYS A 138 2.26 -14.08 -6.24
CA LYS A 138 1.95 -15.42 -6.79
C LYS A 138 2.93 -15.86 -7.87
N ASP A 139 3.40 -14.94 -8.68
CA ASP A 139 4.38 -15.20 -9.74
C ASP A 139 5.82 -15.31 -9.21
N GLY A 140 6.01 -15.29 -7.88
CA GLY A 140 7.33 -15.40 -7.24
C GLY A 140 8.18 -14.15 -7.40
N MET A 141 7.55 -12.98 -7.56
CA MET A 141 8.22 -11.67 -7.65
C MET A 141 9.31 -11.64 -8.73
N ILE A 142 8.98 -12.11 -9.94
CA ILE A 142 9.90 -12.10 -11.09
C ILE A 142 10.42 -10.71 -11.46
N TYR A 143 9.70 -9.66 -11.07
CA TYR A 143 10.11 -8.27 -11.18
C TYR A 143 10.58 -7.75 -9.85
N THR A 144 11.58 -6.87 -9.85
CA THR A 144 12.04 -6.20 -8.62
C THR A 144 11.03 -5.15 -8.15
N SER A 145 11.05 -4.79 -6.86
CA SER A 145 10.24 -3.70 -6.30
C SER A 145 10.43 -2.39 -7.06
N ARG A 146 11.65 -2.07 -7.49
CA ARG A 146 11.94 -0.91 -8.32
C ARG A 146 11.21 -0.95 -9.67
N TYR A 147 11.24 -2.09 -10.36
CA TYR A 147 10.54 -2.25 -11.63
C TYR A 147 9.02 -2.12 -11.45
N MET A 148 8.48 -2.70 -10.39
CA MET A 148 7.06 -2.58 -10.05
C MET A 148 6.66 -1.12 -9.79
N THR A 149 7.44 -0.39 -8.98
CA THR A 149 7.23 1.03 -8.72
C THR A 149 7.16 1.84 -10.01
N GLN A 150 8.16 1.69 -10.89
CA GLN A 150 8.22 2.41 -12.16
C GLN A 150 7.07 2.04 -13.11
N SER A 151 6.70 0.76 -13.14
CA SER A 151 5.62 0.29 -14.03
C SER A 151 4.26 0.79 -13.58
N VAL A 152 3.97 0.72 -12.28
CA VAL A 152 2.72 1.24 -11.71
C VAL A 152 2.67 2.75 -11.85
N GLY A 153 3.74 3.46 -11.53
CA GLY A 153 3.81 4.91 -11.72
C GLY A 153 3.47 5.32 -13.15
N LYS A 154 4.09 4.70 -14.15
CA LYS A 154 3.79 4.96 -15.57
C LYS A 154 2.33 4.67 -15.94
N MET A 155 1.74 3.62 -15.37
CA MET A 155 0.32 3.33 -15.62
C MET A 155 -0.58 4.40 -15.01
N LEU A 156 -0.27 4.87 -13.79
CA LEU A 156 -1.01 5.95 -13.14
C LEU A 156 -0.88 7.26 -13.92
N ASP A 157 0.33 7.64 -14.35
CA ASP A 157 0.58 8.84 -15.19
C ASP A 157 -0.25 8.81 -16.50
N GLN A 158 -0.40 7.64 -17.12
CA GLN A 158 -1.21 7.50 -18.33
C GLN A 158 -2.71 7.66 -18.06
N LEU A 159 -3.18 7.26 -16.88
CA LEU A 159 -4.56 7.44 -16.46
C LEU A 159 -4.85 8.90 -16.07
N ASP A 160 -3.86 9.61 -15.55
CA ASP A 160 -4.00 11.00 -15.08
C ASP A 160 -4.29 12.01 -16.19
N SER A 161 -4.12 11.66 -17.46
CA SER A 161 -4.50 12.50 -18.59
C SER A 161 -5.94 13.02 -18.54
N ASN A 162 -6.78 12.51 -17.63
CA ASN A 162 -8.16 12.91 -17.39
C ASN A 162 -8.38 13.72 -16.10
N ASN A 163 -7.32 14.20 -15.43
CA ASN A 163 -7.39 14.93 -14.15
C ASN A 163 -8.13 14.14 -13.06
N ILE A 164 -7.70 12.92 -12.80
CA ILE A 164 -8.23 12.12 -11.69
C ILE A 164 -7.41 12.45 -10.44
N LEU A 165 -7.89 13.38 -9.63
CA LEU A 165 -7.25 13.84 -8.37
C LEU A 165 -6.75 12.70 -7.46
N LEU A 166 -7.44 11.56 -7.44
CA LEU A 166 -7.06 10.41 -6.61
C LEU A 166 -5.72 9.79 -7.00
N LEU A 167 -5.24 9.99 -8.23
CA LEU A 167 -3.95 9.43 -8.67
C LEU A 167 -2.77 10.18 -8.04
N ASP A 168 -2.94 11.46 -7.69
CA ASP A 168 -1.96 12.25 -6.95
C ASP A 168 -1.70 11.73 -5.54
N PHE A 169 -2.57 10.85 -5.04
CA PHE A 169 -2.34 10.14 -3.79
C PHE A 169 -1.12 9.21 -3.83
N PHE A 170 -0.72 8.76 -5.01
CA PHE A 170 0.39 7.82 -5.16
C PHE A 170 1.67 8.54 -5.57
N SER A 171 2.60 8.71 -4.64
CA SER A 171 3.92 9.22 -4.98
C SER A 171 4.78 8.10 -5.57
N HIS A 172 5.36 8.38 -6.72
CA HIS A 172 6.40 7.56 -7.33
C HIS A 172 7.53 8.50 -7.72
N GLU A 173 8.68 8.33 -7.09
CA GLU A 173 9.88 9.05 -7.52
C GLU A 173 10.25 8.56 -8.91
N THR A 174 10.05 9.40 -9.90
CA THR A 174 10.77 9.26 -11.18
C THR A 174 12.19 9.70 -10.91
N GLU A 175 13.09 8.76 -10.52
CA GLU A 175 14.52 9.04 -10.69
C GLU A 175 14.70 9.56 -12.10
N PRO A 176 15.48 10.67 -12.30
CA PRO A 176 15.76 11.15 -13.63
C PRO A 176 16.25 9.96 -14.45
N ALA A 177 15.60 9.75 -15.60
CA ALA A 177 16.00 8.70 -16.51
C ALA A 177 17.54 8.74 -16.60
N LEU A 178 18.17 7.58 -16.38
CA LEU A 178 19.57 7.41 -16.73
C LEU A 178 19.65 7.68 -18.23
N GLN A 179 19.79 8.97 -18.58
CA GLN A 179 20.07 9.40 -19.92
C GLN A 179 21.41 8.75 -20.30
N ASP A 180 21.34 7.88 -21.30
CA ASP A 180 22.45 7.51 -22.15
C ASP A 180 23.65 6.83 -21.45
N ILE A 181 23.49 5.58 -21.05
CA ILE A 181 24.61 4.68 -21.20
C ILE A 181 24.76 4.44 -22.71
N GLN A 182 25.51 5.29 -23.37
CA GLN A 182 26.08 4.99 -24.68
C GLN A 182 26.87 3.69 -24.56
N TRP A 183 26.34 2.65 -25.16
CA TRP A 183 27.07 1.42 -25.39
C TRP A 183 28.27 1.79 -26.30
N ILE A 184 29.45 1.83 -25.74
CA ILE A 184 30.69 1.87 -26.53
C ILE A 184 30.91 0.43 -27.01
N PRO A 185 30.77 0.14 -28.31
CA PRO A 185 31.10 -1.19 -28.82
C PRO A 185 32.62 -1.39 -28.70
N ILE A 186 33.00 -2.53 -28.11
CA ILE A 186 34.38 -3.03 -28.08
C ILE A 186 34.73 -3.65 -29.43
#